data_011931549305c2d5b9ac6c18a97dd50e
#
_entry.id   011931549305c2d5b9ac6c18a97dd50e
#
_cell.length_a   1.000
_cell.length_b   1.000
_cell.length_c   1.000
_cell.angle_alpha   90.00
_cell.angle_beta   90.00
_cell.angle_gamma   90.00
#
_symmetry.space_group_name_H-M   'P 1'
#
loop_
_entity.id
_entity.type
_entity.pdbx_description
1 polymer ?
#
loop_
_entity_poly.entity_id
_entity_poly.type
_entity_poly.pdbx_seq_one_letter_code
_entity_poly.pdbx_strand_id
1 'polypeptide(L)'
;MKNNFFGYMFILFIIIIMGFAIYRVKIQNTEKDSENASTSSANTQEVQKGTEITLAISEFDNINPIITSNKKVQDIDKLIYEPLIDITEDYNIEYKLASECAKSSGNIYIIKLRQGIKWSDGTRFTSDDVKYTIDKLKETQENQDLNSVYTQNVSVIKEVDIIDNYTLRFILSQEVNNFEYYLNFPILSSSYYLDTDFWNTDKNKAPITTGQYKISEVTNNTIVLAKNENWWNAKKYTSIIDKITINLYSTAAELYNAFKMGSIDLISTQNASYQDYIGTIGYDVSEIEGREFVFLALNTTNGILSDVNVRKAIRASLDKNRVISNSYGNMYKTSNFPLNTGSYLVEQKEEDYYNIDEKNNLLTSSGWELKNGVWQKIENYRTKMLELNLVVRTSDETRKQAAEDIKNQLQEQGILVNIIYADESSYNSYLNNVNYDMMIGSIDQSI
;
A
#
# COMPACT_ATOMS: atom_id res chain seq x y z
N MET A 1 -25.50 16.90 3.72
CA MET A 1 -25.66 15.62 4.42
C MET A 1 -25.37 14.46 3.46
N LYS A 2 -24.12 14.30 3.04
CA LYS A 2 -23.65 13.16 2.22
C LYS A 2 -22.16 12.92 2.50
N ASN A 3 -21.74 13.01 3.74
CA ASN A 3 -20.35 12.83 4.12
C ASN A 3 -20.30 11.76 5.18
N ASN A 4 -19.80 10.62 4.86
CA ASN A 4 -19.26 9.58 5.76
C ASN A 4 -19.44 8.15 5.18
N PHE A 5 -19.61 8.03 3.85
CA PHE A 5 -19.95 6.73 3.25
C PHE A 5 -18.71 5.79 3.19
N PHE A 6 -17.50 6.29 3.03
CA PHE A 6 -16.30 5.49 2.78
C PHE A 6 -15.40 5.25 4.02
N GLY A 7 -15.33 6.17 4.95
CA GLY A 7 -14.82 5.82 6.29
C GLY A 7 -15.65 4.72 6.94
N TYR A 8 -16.93 4.65 6.54
CA TYR A 8 -17.81 3.54 6.87
C TYR A 8 -17.51 2.27 6.07
N MET A 9 -16.85 2.30 4.93
CA MET A 9 -16.63 1.09 4.11
C MET A 9 -15.45 0.25 4.60
N PHE A 10 -14.37 0.85 5.13
CA PHE A 10 -13.35 0.08 5.86
C PHE A 10 -13.89 -0.41 7.21
N ILE A 11 -14.64 0.42 7.90
CA ILE A 11 -15.40 0.04 9.10
C ILE A 11 -16.51 -0.96 8.71
N LEU A 12 -17.15 -0.82 7.55
CA LEU A 12 -18.14 -1.76 7.03
C LEU A 12 -17.51 -3.09 6.61
N PHE A 13 -16.28 -3.08 6.08
CA PHE A 13 -15.53 -4.28 5.75
C PHE A 13 -15.13 -5.05 7.01
N ILE A 14 -14.63 -4.34 8.02
CA ILE A 14 -14.45 -4.92 9.35
C ILE A 14 -15.80 -5.35 9.95
N ILE A 15 -16.87 -4.58 9.76
CA ILE A 15 -18.23 -4.89 10.24
C ILE A 15 -18.84 -6.09 9.48
N ILE A 16 -18.59 -6.24 8.17
CA ILE A 16 -19.05 -7.41 7.39
C ILE A 16 -18.31 -8.67 7.82
N ILE A 17 -16.99 -8.59 8.01
CA ILE A 17 -16.19 -9.68 8.61
C ILE A 17 -16.70 -10.00 10.03
N MET A 18 -17.05 -8.99 10.80
CA MET A 18 -17.60 -9.11 12.13
C MET A 18 -19.02 -9.67 12.13
N GLY A 19 -19.86 -9.31 11.18
CA GLY A 19 -21.19 -9.89 10.98
C GLY A 19 -21.12 -11.38 10.70
N PHE A 20 -20.12 -11.83 9.96
CA PHE A 20 -19.92 -13.25 9.63
C PHE A 20 -19.35 -14.04 10.82
N ALA A 21 -18.44 -13.47 11.59
CA ALA A 21 -17.96 -14.08 12.84
C ALA A 21 -19.10 -14.25 13.86
N ILE A 22 -19.99 -13.24 13.98
CA ILE A 22 -21.19 -13.29 14.82
C ILE A 22 -22.17 -14.34 14.27
N TYR A 23 -22.33 -14.46 12.96
CA TYR A 23 -23.20 -15.47 12.34
C TYR A 23 -22.68 -16.89 12.57
N ARG A 24 -21.36 -17.14 12.45
CA ARG A 24 -20.75 -18.44 12.81
C ARG A 24 -20.89 -18.78 14.30
N VAL A 25 -20.65 -17.82 15.18
CA VAL A 25 -20.86 -18.00 16.63
C VAL A 25 -22.32 -18.31 16.92
N LYS A 26 -23.27 -17.68 16.19
CA LYS A 26 -24.70 -17.94 16.34
C LYS A 26 -25.11 -19.33 15.84
N ILE A 27 -24.52 -19.83 14.74
CA ILE A 27 -24.76 -21.20 14.24
C ILE A 27 -24.20 -22.24 15.22
N GLN A 28 -22.96 -22.07 15.73
CA GLN A 28 -22.38 -22.98 16.71
C GLN A 28 -23.14 -23.00 18.02
N ASN A 29 -23.72 -21.90 18.43
CA ASN A 29 -24.56 -21.85 19.63
C ASN A 29 -25.94 -22.50 19.41
N THR A 30 -26.52 -22.38 18.20
CA THR A 30 -27.83 -23.00 17.88
C THR A 30 -27.74 -24.51 17.78
N GLU A 31 -26.60 -25.10 17.39
CA GLU A 31 -26.38 -26.55 17.42
C GLU A 31 -26.14 -27.12 18.82
N LYS A 32 -25.62 -26.27 19.75
CA LYS A 32 -25.45 -26.70 21.17
C LYS A 32 -26.72 -26.60 22.03
N ASP A 33 -27.64 -25.70 21.65
CA ASP A 33 -28.87 -25.47 22.41
C ASP A 33 -29.94 -26.55 22.16
N SER A 34 -29.74 -27.48 21.22
CA SER A 34 -30.68 -28.57 20.94
C SER A 34 -30.49 -29.83 21.80
N GLU A 35 -29.44 -29.91 22.61
CA GLU A 35 -29.15 -31.12 23.43
C GLU A 35 -29.37 -31.02 24.94
N ASN A 36 -29.69 -29.84 25.51
CA ASN A 36 -29.87 -29.73 26.96
C ASN A 36 -31.06 -28.84 27.34
N ALA A 37 -32.26 -29.43 27.33
CA ALA A 37 -33.42 -28.87 27.98
C ALA A 37 -33.74 -29.70 29.25
N SER A 38 -33.11 -29.39 30.39
CA SER A 38 -33.73 -29.58 31.72
C SER A 38 -32.95 -28.87 32.83
N THR A 39 -33.66 -27.94 33.44
CA THR A 39 -33.59 -27.42 34.84
C THR A 39 -32.26 -26.94 35.43
N SER A 40 -32.07 -25.65 35.64
CA SER A 40 -32.21 -24.99 36.95
C SER A 40 -31.77 -23.49 36.86
N SER A 41 -32.56 -22.63 37.54
CA SER A 41 -32.32 -21.22 37.69
C SER A 41 -31.06 -20.95 38.53
N ALA A 42 -30.05 -20.40 37.93
CA ALA A 42 -29.00 -19.65 38.62
C ALA A 42 -28.60 -18.46 37.74
N ASN A 43 -28.72 -17.27 38.30
CA ASN A 43 -28.32 -16.01 37.71
C ASN A 43 -26.81 -16.02 37.46
N THR A 44 -26.38 -16.47 36.31
CA THR A 44 -24.99 -16.34 35.83
C THR A 44 -25.00 -15.23 34.81
N GLN A 45 -24.36 -14.10 35.12
CA GLN A 45 -23.95 -13.13 34.11
C GLN A 45 -23.15 -13.89 33.06
N GLU A 46 -23.70 -14.05 31.87
CA GLU A 46 -22.94 -14.50 30.71
C GLU A 46 -21.80 -13.51 30.52
N VAL A 47 -20.60 -13.92 30.84
CA VAL A 47 -19.38 -13.23 30.39
C VAL A 47 -19.40 -13.39 28.86
N GLN A 48 -19.74 -12.32 28.16
CA GLN A 48 -19.61 -12.28 26.70
C GLN A 48 -18.17 -12.67 26.37
N LYS A 49 -18.00 -13.84 25.74
CA LYS A 49 -16.69 -14.28 25.27
C LYS A 49 -16.25 -13.28 24.21
N GLY A 50 -15.12 -12.61 24.44
CA GLY A 50 -14.58 -11.63 23.52
C GLY A 50 -14.40 -12.19 22.11
N THR A 51 -14.57 -11.36 21.10
CA THR A 51 -14.38 -11.75 19.70
C THR A 51 -12.90 -11.76 19.37
N GLU A 52 -12.39 -12.86 18.86
CA GLU A 52 -11.00 -13.03 18.46
C GLU A 52 -10.93 -13.28 16.95
N ILE A 53 -9.85 -12.79 16.30
CA ILE A 53 -9.54 -13.05 14.89
C ILE A 53 -8.08 -13.47 14.76
N THR A 54 -7.80 -14.42 13.87
CA THR A 54 -6.46 -14.87 13.54
C THR A 54 -6.09 -14.45 12.14
N LEU A 55 -5.03 -13.66 12.04
CA LEU A 55 -4.41 -13.21 10.81
C LEU A 55 -3.08 -13.92 10.58
N ALA A 56 -2.46 -13.68 9.44
CA ALA A 56 -1.12 -14.18 9.16
C ALA A 56 -0.35 -13.25 8.26
N ILE A 57 0.97 -13.24 8.47
CA ILE A 57 1.93 -12.62 7.55
C ILE A 57 3.08 -13.58 7.27
N SER A 58 3.68 -13.48 6.09
CA SER A 58 5.00 -14.03 5.79
C SER A 58 6.01 -12.90 5.82
N GLU A 59 7.24 -13.22 6.22
CA GLU A 59 8.34 -12.25 6.29
C GLU A 59 8.08 -11.13 7.30
N PHE A 60 8.61 -11.30 8.48
CA PHE A 60 8.54 -10.33 9.57
C PHE A 60 9.96 -9.84 9.91
N ASP A 61 10.14 -8.52 9.95
CA ASP A 61 11.37 -7.86 10.37
C ASP A 61 11.26 -7.27 11.78
N ASN A 62 10.39 -6.28 11.96
CA ASN A 62 10.12 -5.62 13.25
C ASN A 62 8.76 -4.89 13.15
N ILE A 63 8.28 -4.35 14.28
CA ILE A 63 7.01 -3.60 14.37
C ILE A 63 7.24 -2.07 14.49
N ASN A 64 8.44 -1.60 14.29
CA ASN A 64 8.66 -0.16 14.30
C ASN A 64 8.34 0.42 12.91
N PRO A 65 7.31 1.28 12.77
CA PRO A 65 6.85 1.78 11.48
C PRO A 65 7.88 2.65 10.75
N ILE A 66 8.83 3.23 11.49
CA ILE A 66 9.88 4.06 10.89
C ILE A 66 10.98 3.20 10.26
N ILE A 67 11.20 2.00 10.79
CA ILE A 67 12.29 1.10 10.38
C ILE A 67 11.83 0.07 9.35
N THR A 68 10.62 -0.49 9.53
CA THR A 68 10.13 -1.54 8.64
C THR A 68 9.86 -1.02 7.24
N SER A 69 10.32 -1.75 6.23
CA SER A 69 9.91 -1.58 4.83
C SER A 69 8.89 -2.64 4.39
N ASN A 70 8.55 -3.57 5.30
CA ASN A 70 7.61 -4.65 5.02
C ASN A 70 6.17 -4.13 5.00
N LYS A 71 5.55 -4.12 3.83
CA LYS A 71 4.17 -3.62 3.63
C LYS A 71 3.13 -4.32 4.50
N LYS A 72 3.31 -5.62 4.78
CA LYS A 72 2.38 -6.38 5.64
C LYS A 72 2.47 -5.94 7.10
N VAL A 73 3.68 -5.59 7.55
CA VAL A 73 3.86 -5.01 8.89
C VAL A 73 3.28 -3.59 8.95
N GLN A 74 3.48 -2.77 7.91
CA GLN A 74 2.87 -1.44 7.83
C GLN A 74 1.34 -1.47 7.89
N ASP A 75 0.70 -2.51 7.34
CA ASP A 75 -0.75 -2.69 7.47
C ASP A 75 -1.16 -3.02 8.93
N ILE A 76 -0.32 -3.78 9.66
CA ILE A 76 -0.51 -4.02 11.10
C ILE A 76 -0.30 -2.73 11.89
N ASP A 77 0.69 -1.93 11.52
CA ASP A 77 1.02 -0.67 12.20
C ASP A 77 -0.16 0.31 12.20
N LYS A 78 -1.00 0.30 11.18
CA LYS A 78 -2.24 1.11 11.13
C LYS A 78 -3.26 0.74 12.21
N LEU A 79 -3.17 -0.46 12.79
CA LEU A 79 -4.03 -0.87 13.91
C LEU A 79 -3.53 -0.37 15.26
N ILE A 80 -2.21 -0.15 15.37
CA ILE A 80 -1.53 0.12 16.64
C ILE A 80 -0.97 1.53 16.74
N TYR A 81 -0.74 2.22 15.63
CA TYR A 81 -0.26 3.60 15.61
C TYR A 81 -1.26 4.54 14.95
N GLU A 82 -1.16 5.81 15.31
CA GLU A 82 -1.87 6.89 14.64
C GLU A 82 -0.90 7.99 14.17
N PRO A 83 -1.16 8.61 13.01
CA PRO A 83 -0.46 9.80 12.55
C PRO A 83 -1.02 11.07 13.22
N LEU A 84 -0.39 12.21 12.97
CA LEU A 84 -0.99 13.51 13.28
C LEU A 84 -2.26 13.74 12.48
N ILE A 85 -2.19 13.41 11.20
CA ILE A 85 -3.22 13.59 10.19
C ILE A 85 -3.23 12.33 9.33
N ASP A 86 -4.42 11.78 9.09
CA ASP A 86 -4.64 10.68 8.17
C ASP A 86 -5.29 11.18 6.88
N ILE A 87 -5.12 10.42 5.81
CA ILE A 87 -5.66 10.72 4.50
C ILE A 87 -6.62 9.60 4.14
N THR A 88 -7.88 9.93 3.92
CA THR A 88 -8.90 8.97 3.54
C THR A 88 -8.71 8.46 2.11
N GLU A 89 -9.41 7.39 1.73
CA GLU A 89 -9.40 6.87 0.36
C GLU A 89 -9.86 7.90 -0.69
N ASP A 90 -10.71 8.86 -0.28
CA ASP A 90 -11.16 9.98 -1.11
C ASP A 90 -10.19 11.18 -1.08
N TYR A 91 -8.97 11.01 -0.55
CA TYR A 91 -7.95 12.06 -0.39
C TYR A 91 -8.37 13.22 0.54
N ASN A 92 -9.37 13.01 1.40
CA ASN A 92 -9.73 13.99 2.41
C ASN A 92 -8.83 13.89 3.65
N ILE A 93 -8.58 15.03 4.25
CA ILE A 93 -7.80 15.15 5.50
C ILE A 93 -8.66 14.73 6.70
N GLU A 94 -8.15 13.80 7.51
CA GLU A 94 -8.73 13.44 8.80
C GLU A 94 -7.72 13.69 9.93
N TYR A 95 -8.04 14.61 10.83
CA TYR A 95 -7.20 14.90 12.00
C TYR A 95 -7.27 13.76 13.02
N LYS A 96 -6.13 13.08 13.30
CA LYS A 96 -5.99 12.01 14.29
C LYS A 96 -5.39 12.54 15.59
N LEU A 97 -4.07 12.50 15.76
CA LEU A 97 -3.39 13.02 16.96
C LEU A 97 -3.33 14.55 16.98
N ALA A 98 -3.33 15.20 15.82
CA ALA A 98 -3.52 16.65 15.74
C ALA A 98 -5.01 17.02 15.85
N SER A 99 -5.28 18.20 16.37
CA SER A 99 -6.61 18.83 16.37
C SER A 99 -6.72 19.97 15.37
N GLU A 100 -5.58 20.58 14.98
CA GLU A 100 -5.52 21.69 14.06
C GLU A 100 -4.14 21.74 13.39
N CYS A 101 -4.11 22.09 12.11
CA CYS A 101 -2.92 22.48 11.36
C CYS A 101 -3.24 23.78 10.64
N ALA A 102 -2.61 24.88 11.05
CA ALA A 102 -2.90 26.21 10.52
C ALA A 102 -1.64 26.87 9.97
N LYS A 103 -1.70 27.38 8.75
CA LYS A 103 -0.66 28.23 8.19
C LYS A 103 -0.65 29.57 8.92
N SER A 104 0.47 29.91 9.53
CA SER A 104 0.66 31.17 10.25
C SER A 104 1.17 32.28 9.32
N SER A 105 2.25 32.05 8.60
CA SER A 105 2.78 32.97 7.59
C SER A 105 3.81 32.30 6.70
N GLY A 106 3.79 32.56 5.38
CA GLY A 106 4.80 32.05 4.45
C GLY A 106 4.98 30.52 4.57
N ASN A 107 6.14 30.10 5.03
CA ASN A 107 6.51 28.71 5.24
C ASN A 107 6.38 28.23 6.69
N ILE A 108 5.57 28.91 7.53
CA ILE A 108 5.38 28.59 8.95
C ILE A 108 3.97 28.06 9.19
N TYR A 109 3.89 26.90 9.86
CA TYR A 109 2.66 26.27 10.28
C TYR A 109 2.63 26.07 11.81
N ILE A 110 1.46 26.23 12.40
CA ILE A 110 1.20 25.92 13.82
C ILE A 110 0.32 24.67 13.86
N ILE A 111 0.78 23.67 14.59
CA ILE A 111 0.06 22.41 14.78
C ILE A 111 -0.32 22.29 16.24
N LYS A 112 -1.61 22.10 16.51
CA LYS A 112 -2.13 21.81 17.84
C LYS A 112 -2.46 20.33 17.95
N LEU A 113 -2.00 19.72 19.02
CA LEU A 113 -2.28 18.32 19.34
C LEU A 113 -3.56 18.19 20.14
N ARG A 114 -4.21 17.03 20.03
CA ARG A 114 -5.32 16.71 20.96
C ARG A 114 -4.77 16.52 22.35
N GLN A 115 -5.46 17.08 23.34
CA GLN A 115 -5.11 16.92 24.73
C GLN A 115 -5.70 15.64 25.32
N GLY A 116 -5.01 15.06 26.30
CA GLY A 116 -5.48 13.89 27.02
C GLY A 116 -5.23 12.56 26.33
N ILE A 117 -4.59 12.54 25.17
CA ILE A 117 -4.14 11.30 24.52
C ILE A 117 -3.07 10.64 25.38
N LYS A 118 -3.13 9.31 25.43
CA LYS A 118 -2.19 8.46 26.15
C LYS A 118 -1.61 7.40 25.25
N TRP A 119 -0.39 7.04 25.50
CA TRP A 119 0.23 5.82 25.01
C TRP A 119 -0.42 4.58 25.65
N SER A 120 -0.19 3.42 25.06
CA SER A 120 -0.76 2.15 25.55
C SER A 120 -0.32 1.77 26.96
N ASP A 121 0.81 2.28 27.43
CA ASP A 121 1.31 2.14 28.82
C ASP A 121 0.70 3.16 29.81
N GLY A 122 -0.11 4.09 29.32
CA GLY A 122 -0.76 5.15 30.11
C GLY A 122 0.02 6.46 30.21
N THR A 123 1.26 6.54 29.70
CA THR A 123 2.03 7.77 29.61
C THR A 123 1.37 8.78 28.68
N ARG A 124 1.66 10.08 28.84
CA ARG A 124 1.02 11.14 28.06
C ARG A 124 1.69 11.29 26.70
N PHE A 125 0.88 11.49 25.67
CA PHE A 125 1.32 11.94 24.36
C PHE A 125 1.52 13.46 24.37
N THR A 126 2.65 13.94 23.87
CA THR A 126 3.02 15.37 23.87
C THR A 126 3.76 15.79 22.61
N SER A 127 4.06 17.08 22.52
CA SER A 127 4.88 17.67 21.45
C SER A 127 6.29 17.08 21.36
N ASP A 128 6.85 16.58 22.47
CA ASP A 128 8.16 15.91 22.47
C ASP A 128 8.16 14.66 21.61
N ASP A 129 7.06 13.89 21.61
CA ASP A 129 6.92 12.67 20.80
C ASP A 129 6.93 12.98 19.30
N VAL A 130 6.22 14.04 18.92
CA VAL A 130 6.16 14.48 17.51
C VAL A 130 7.55 14.94 17.04
N LYS A 131 8.20 15.80 17.83
CA LYS A 131 9.54 16.29 17.51
C LYS A 131 10.53 15.12 17.41
N TYR A 132 10.52 14.22 18.39
CA TYR A 132 11.37 13.03 18.39
C TYR A 132 11.23 12.20 17.12
N THR A 133 9.99 11.92 16.72
CA THR A 133 9.71 11.14 15.51
C THR A 133 10.27 11.81 14.25
N ILE A 134 10.06 13.14 14.13
CA ILE A 134 10.57 13.90 12.99
C ILE A 134 12.10 13.92 12.99
N ASP A 135 12.74 14.08 14.14
CA ASP A 135 14.19 14.05 14.25
C ASP A 135 14.74 12.67 13.81
N LYS A 136 14.09 11.56 14.18
CA LYS A 136 14.45 10.21 13.72
C LYS A 136 14.25 10.02 12.22
N LEU A 137 13.19 10.54 11.63
CA LEU A 137 13.00 10.52 10.19
C LEU A 137 14.02 11.38 9.45
N LYS A 138 14.47 12.48 10.01
CA LYS A 138 15.54 13.30 9.42
C LYS A 138 16.90 12.60 9.42
N GLU A 139 17.19 11.77 10.39
CA GLU A 139 18.40 10.94 10.39
C GLU A 139 18.50 10.08 9.12
N THR A 140 17.35 9.62 8.55
CA THR A 140 17.33 8.84 7.30
C THR A 140 17.65 9.67 6.05
N GLN A 141 17.53 11.00 6.11
CA GLN A 141 17.93 11.89 5.03
C GLN A 141 19.44 12.18 5.05
N GLU A 142 20.03 12.17 6.22
CA GLU A 142 21.44 12.50 6.44
C GLU A 142 22.34 11.26 6.31
N ASN A 143 21.82 10.06 6.58
CA ASN A 143 22.55 8.80 6.56
C ASN A 143 21.93 7.82 5.54
N GLN A 144 22.64 7.55 4.45
CA GLN A 144 22.20 6.66 3.38
C GLN A 144 22.07 5.18 3.78
N ASP A 145 22.69 4.77 4.90
CA ASP A 145 22.57 3.41 5.44
C ASP A 145 21.23 3.21 6.19
N LEU A 146 20.53 4.31 6.52
CA LEU A 146 19.22 4.30 7.15
C LEU A 146 18.14 4.54 6.09
N ASN A 147 17.04 3.82 6.20
CA ASN A 147 15.92 3.97 5.28
C ASN A 147 14.59 3.95 6.03
N SER A 148 13.65 4.77 5.57
CA SER A 148 12.27 4.74 6.02
C SER A 148 11.34 5.07 4.86
N VAL A 149 10.19 4.42 4.80
CA VAL A 149 9.15 4.74 3.82
C VAL A 149 8.60 6.16 4.01
N TYR A 150 8.79 6.74 5.20
CA TYR A 150 8.33 8.10 5.54
C TYR A 150 9.40 9.19 5.40
N THR A 151 10.60 8.88 4.88
CA THR A 151 11.68 9.86 4.70
C THR A 151 11.21 11.10 3.92
N GLN A 152 10.40 10.91 2.88
CA GLN A 152 9.89 12.00 2.05
C GLN A 152 8.89 12.91 2.78
N ASN A 153 8.16 12.40 3.76
CA ASN A 153 7.19 13.16 4.55
C ASN A 153 7.84 14.31 5.32
N VAL A 154 9.10 14.16 5.72
CA VAL A 154 9.83 15.20 6.46
C VAL A 154 10.76 16.04 5.59
N SER A 155 10.83 15.77 4.28
CA SER A 155 11.77 16.42 3.35
C SER A 155 11.60 17.94 3.26
N VAL A 156 10.40 18.43 3.41
CA VAL A 156 10.07 19.85 3.37
C VAL A 156 10.20 20.55 4.74
N ILE A 157 10.35 19.78 5.84
CA ILE A 157 10.42 20.31 7.20
C ILE A 157 11.85 20.74 7.51
N LYS A 158 12.09 22.03 7.66
CA LYS A 158 13.39 22.57 8.04
C LYS A 158 13.62 22.42 9.54
N GLU A 159 12.65 22.84 10.35
CA GLU A 159 12.76 22.92 11.81
C GLU A 159 11.40 22.71 12.46
N VAL A 160 11.41 22.15 13.67
CA VAL A 160 10.23 22.00 14.52
C VAL A 160 10.54 22.53 15.91
N ASP A 161 9.83 23.57 16.32
CA ASP A 161 9.93 24.16 17.65
C ASP A 161 8.74 23.73 18.51
N ILE A 162 9.02 23.34 19.73
CA ILE A 162 8.01 23.08 20.74
C ILE A 162 7.63 24.42 21.39
N ILE A 163 6.36 24.84 21.25
CA ILE A 163 5.83 26.03 21.91
C ILE A 163 5.36 25.67 23.33
N ASP A 164 4.62 24.55 23.42
CA ASP A 164 4.18 23.95 24.68
C ASP A 164 3.91 22.44 24.46
N ASN A 165 3.43 21.75 25.50
CA ASN A 165 3.19 20.29 25.45
C ASN A 165 2.23 19.84 24.35
N TYR A 166 1.45 20.75 23.75
CA TYR A 166 0.41 20.43 22.78
C TYR A 166 0.41 21.37 21.56
N THR A 167 1.46 22.19 21.43
CA THR A 167 1.58 23.15 20.33
C THR A 167 2.99 23.13 19.76
N LEU A 168 3.09 22.91 18.45
CA LEU A 168 4.35 22.93 17.71
C LEU A 168 4.32 24.00 16.61
N ARG A 169 5.48 24.58 16.35
CA ARG A 169 5.72 25.43 15.20
C ARG A 169 6.61 24.70 14.21
N PHE A 170 6.11 24.50 13.01
CA PHE A 170 6.84 23.93 11.88
C PHE A 170 7.33 25.04 10.97
N ILE A 171 8.61 25.03 10.68
CA ILE A 171 9.25 25.92 9.71
C ILE A 171 9.67 25.06 8.52
N LEU A 172 9.13 25.34 7.35
CA LEU A 172 9.42 24.59 6.14
C LEU A 172 10.63 25.18 5.40
N SER A 173 11.33 24.39 4.60
CA SER A 173 12.44 24.83 3.77
C SER A 173 11.99 25.76 2.66
N GLN A 174 10.76 25.63 2.21
CA GLN A 174 10.09 26.45 1.22
C GLN A 174 8.59 26.49 1.51
N GLU A 175 7.87 27.38 0.85
CA GLU A 175 6.42 27.39 0.92
C GLU A 175 5.87 26.20 0.11
N VAL A 176 5.03 25.39 0.73
CA VAL A 176 4.34 24.27 0.10
C VAL A 176 2.84 24.42 0.28
N ASN A 177 2.07 23.98 -0.71
CA ASN A 177 0.62 23.85 -0.58
C ASN A 177 0.26 22.54 0.10
N ASN A 178 -0.84 22.54 0.85
CA ASN A 178 -1.39 21.33 1.47
C ASN A 178 -0.35 20.58 2.33
N PHE A 179 0.34 21.32 3.22
CA PHE A 179 1.36 20.73 4.09
C PHE A 179 0.84 19.59 4.95
N GLU A 180 -0.45 19.57 5.23
CA GLU A 180 -1.15 18.52 5.96
C GLU A 180 -0.87 17.12 5.41
N TYR A 181 -0.74 16.96 4.11
CA TYR A 181 -0.46 15.68 3.47
C TYR A 181 0.91 15.09 3.82
N TYR A 182 1.85 15.94 4.27
CA TYR A 182 3.16 15.50 4.74
C TYR A 182 3.13 14.92 6.16
N LEU A 183 2.04 15.10 6.91
CA LEU A 183 1.93 14.72 8.31
C LEU A 183 1.28 13.35 8.52
N ASN A 184 1.13 12.57 7.46
CA ASN A 184 0.60 11.22 7.47
C ASN A 184 1.72 10.19 7.70
N PHE A 185 2.28 10.19 8.90
CA PHE A 185 3.22 9.17 9.37
C PHE A 185 3.00 8.88 10.85
N PRO A 186 3.23 7.61 11.28
CA PRO A 186 3.05 7.19 12.66
C PRO A 186 3.95 7.97 13.61
N ILE A 187 3.45 8.30 14.80
CA ILE A 187 4.23 8.97 15.85
C ILE A 187 4.75 7.95 16.85
N LEU A 188 6.00 8.12 17.28
CA LEU A 188 6.71 7.27 18.23
C LEU A 188 6.81 7.96 19.60
N SER A 189 6.87 7.17 20.66
CA SER A 189 7.05 7.71 22.01
C SER A 189 8.51 8.06 22.30
N SER A 190 8.79 9.32 22.53
CA SER A 190 10.11 9.82 22.90
C SER A 190 10.60 9.23 24.24
N SER A 191 9.69 9.13 25.21
CA SER A 191 10.02 8.60 26.54
C SER A 191 10.32 7.10 26.52
N TYR A 192 9.65 6.33 25.65
CA TYR A 192 9.90 4.91 25.52
C TYR A 192 11.30 4.61 24.97
N TYR A 193 11.75 5.42 24.01
CA TYR A 193 13.06 5.25 23.37
C TYR A 193 14.19 6.05 24.05
N LEU A 194 13.88 6.72 25.16
CA LEU A 194 14.89 7.47 25.90
C LEU A 194 16.08 6.57 26.27
N ASP A 195 17.30 7.09 26.10
CA ASP A 195 18.58 6.43 26.39
C ASP A 195 18.78 5.07 25.65
N THR A 196 18.19 4.91 24.46
CA THR A 196 18.37 3.72 23.64
C THR A 196 18.98 4.05 22.28
N ASP A 197 19.73 3.10 21.72
CA ASP A 197 20.07 3.14 20.30
C ASP A 197 18.82 2.76 19.48
N PHE A 198 18.08 3.78 19.01
CA PHE A 198 16.78 3.62 18.34
C PHE A 198 16.81 2.61 17.20
N TRP A 199 17.88 2.62 16.39
CA TRP A 199 17.97 1.80 15.19
C TRP A 199 18.26 0.33 15.47
N ASN A 200 18.87 0.00 16.64
CA ASN A 200 19.33 -1.36 16.97
C ASN A 200 18.72 -1.93 18.26
N THR A 201 17.67 -1.33 18.82
CA THR A 201 17.08 -1.77 20.09
C THR A 201 16.02 -2.86 19.93
N ASP A 202 15.99 -3.81 20.86
CA ASP A 202 14.90 -4.79 20.97
C ASP A 202 13.54 -4.15 21.30
N LYS A 203 13.51 -2.91 21.77
CA LYS A 203 12.25 -2.16 21.96
C LYS A 203 11.44 -2.03 20.66
N ASN A 204 12.08 -2.12 19.50
CA ASN A 204 11.43 -2.11 18.19
C ASN A 204 10.55 -3.35 17.92
N LYS A 205 10.68 -4.41 18.72
CA LYS A 205 9.88 -5.63 18.58
C LYS A 205 8.52 -5.53 19.28
N ALA A 206 8.42 -4.71 20.33
CA ALA A 206 7.20 -4.56 21.11
C ALA A 206 7.02 -3.11 21.62
N PRO A 207 6.89 -2.12 20.72
CA PRO A 207 6.77 -0.71 21.09
C PRO A 207 5.43 -0.41 21.79
N ILE A 208 5.40 0.70 22.53
CA ILE A 208 4.15 1.30 23.02
C ILE A 208 3.52 2.12 21.89
N THR A 209 2.20 2.20 21.86
CA THR A 209 1.43 2.64 20.69
C THR A 209 0.25 3.53 21.08
N THR A 210 -0.30 4.29 20.14
CA THR A 210 -1.44 5.21 20.35
C THR A 210 -2.74 4.71 19.69
N GLY A 211 -2.68 3.67 18.90
CA GLY A 211 -3.80 3.20 18.08
C GLY A 211 -4.88 2.45 18.86
N GLN A 212 -5.87 1.96 18.12
CA GLN A 212 -7.03 1.22 18.64
C GLN A 212 -6.64 -0.08 19.35
N TYR A 213 -5.55 -0.71 18.90
CA TYR A 213 -4.97 -1.89 19.50
C TYR A 213 -3.59 -1.59 20.05
N LYS A 214 -3.15 -2.42 21.00
CA LYS A 214 -1.81 -2.42 21.55
C LYS A 214 -1.20 -3.82 21.46
N ILE A 215 0.11 -3.89 21.42
CA ILE A 215 0.83 -5.16 21.49
C ILE A 215 0.70 -5.71 22.89
N SER A 216 0.20 -6.92 23.03
CA SER A 216 0.10 -7.63 24.32
C SER A 216 1.15 -8.73 24.47
N GLU A 217 1.57 -9.34 23.36
CA GLU A 217 2.58 -10.39 23.36
C GLU A 217 3.29 -10.44 21.98
N VAL A 218 4.58 -10.69 22.00
CA VAL A 218 5.38 -11.00 20.80
C VAL A 218 6.23 -12.22 21.10
N THR A 219 6.11 -13.24 20.27
CA THR A 219 6.95 -14.44 20.27
C THR A 219 7.68 -14.57 18.93
N ASN A 220 8.47 -15.62 18.75
CA ASN A 220 9.14 -15.89 17.47
C ASN A 220 8.15 -16.15 16.31
N ASN A 221 6.92 -16.62 16.62
CA ASN A 221 5.97 -17.10 15.63
C ASN A 221 4.62 -16.36 15.67
N THR A 222 4.43 -15.45 16.63
CA THR A 222 3.12 -14.85 16.85
C THR A 222 3.24 -13.44 17.41
N ILE A 223 2.41 -12.54 16.92
CA ILE A 223 2.15 -11.22 17.51
C ILE A 223 0.70 -11.21 17.97
N VAL A 224 0.47 -10.83 19.22
CA VAL A 224 -0.88 -10.70 19.77
C VAL A 224 -1.18 -9.24 20.06
N LEU A 225 -2.28 -8.77 19.49
CA LEU A 225 -2.80 -7.44 19.74
C LEU A 225 -4.06 -7.55 20.60
N ALA A 226 -4.17 -6.69 21.59
CA ALA A 226 -5.36 -6.51 22.43
C ALA A 226 -5.93 -5.10 22.25
N LYS A 227 -7.19 -4.90 22.58
CA LYS A 227 -7.77 -3.55 22.62
C LYS A 227 -6.91 -2.64 23.49
N ASN A 228 -6.72 -1.40 23.04
CA ASN A 228 -6.04 -0.36 23.81
C ASN A 228 -7.07 0.43 24.62
N GLU A 229 -7.14 0.19 25.91
CA GLU A 229 -8.07 0.87 26.81
C GLU A 229 -7.78 2.37 26.94
N ASN A 230 -6.56 2.78 26.57
CA ASN A 230 -6.14 4.18 26.55
C ASN A 230 -6.41 4.88 25.21
N TRP A 231 -6.97 4.17 24.21
CA TRP A 231 -7.24 4.78 22.93
C TRP A 231 -8.23 5.94 23.06
N TRP A 232 -7.82 7.11 22.61
CA TRP A 232 -8.56 8.36 22.79
C TRP A 232 -9.94 8.37 22.12
N ASN A 233 -10.12 7.58 21.06
CA ASN A 233 -11.34 7.57 20.26
C ASN A 233 -12.29 6.38 20.60
N ALA A 234 -11.98 5.63 21.66
CA ALA A 234 -12.75 4.44 22.07
C ALA A 234 -14.24 4.73 22.39
N LYS A 235 -14.57 5.97 22.78
CA LYS A 235 -15.96 6.37 23.03
C LYS A 235 -16.78 6.52 21.76
N LYS A 236 -16.15 6.87 20.65
CA LYS A 236 -16.82 7.10 19.35
C LYS A 236 -16.86 5.83 18.52
N TYR A 237 -15.82 5.01 18.62
CA TYR A 237 -15.69 3.78 17.84
C TYR A 237 -15.44 2.61 18.80
N THR A 238 -16.40 1.70 18.86
CA THR A 238 -16.26 0.47 19.66
C THR A 238 -15.79 -0.64 18.73
N SER A 239 -14.57 -1.14 18.95
CA SER A 239 -14.12 -2.37 18.29
C SER A 239 -14.92 -3.57 18.79
N ILE A 240 -15.37 -4.40 17.86
CA ILE A 240 -16.03 -5.68 18.18
C ILE A 240 -14.98 -6.76 18.44
N ILE A 241 -13.79 -6.66 17.83
CA ILE A 241 -12.69 -7.59 18.01
C ILE A 241 -11.91 -7.20 19.27
N ASP A 242 -11.81 -8.12 20.22
CA ASP A 242 -11.09 -7.90 21.47
C ASP A 242 -9.62 -8.28 21.36
N LYS A 243 -9.31 -9.28 20.52
CA LYS A 243 -7.97 -9.80 20.34
C LYS A 243 -7.71 -10.14 18.87
N ILE A 244 -6.53 -9.77 18.38
CA ILE A 244 -6.03 -10.14 17.06
C ILE A 244 -4.75 -10.96 17.25
N THR A 245 -4.75 -12.20 16.79
CA THR A 245 -3.57 -13.05 16.78
C THR A 245 -3.00 -13.05 15.36
N ILE A 246 -1.73 -12.68 15.20
CA ILE A 246 -1.05 -12.64 13.91
C ILE A 246 0.02 -13.72 13.91
N ASN A 247 -0.19 -14.78 13.14
CA ASN A 247 0.77 -15.87 12.98
C ASN A 247 1.81 -15.53 11.92
N LEU A 248 3.07 -15.81 12.25
CA LEU A 248 4.23 -15.59 11.37
C LEU A 248 4.57 -16.89 10.66
N TYR A 249 4.52 -16.89 9.33
CA TYR A 249 4.88 -18.04 8.50
C TYR A 249 6.16 -17.75 7.73
N SER A 250 6.96 -18.78 7.46
CA SER A 250 8.21 -18.62 6.71
C SER A 250 7.99 -18.44 5.21
N THR A 251 6.85 -18.93 4.71
CA THR A 251 6.53 -18.87 3.27
C THR A 251 5.05 -18.57 3.04
N ALA A 252 4.74 -17.96 1.89
CA ALA A 252 3.38 -17.76 1.46
C ALA A 252 2.60 -19.09 1.30
N ALA A 253 3.28 -20.17 0.88
CA ALA A 253 2.65 -21.49 0.71
C ALA A 253 2.16 -22.05 2.06
N GLU A 254 2.95 -21.92 3.13
CA GLU A 254 2.53 -22.32 4.49
C GLU A 254 1.33 -21.52 4.96
N LEU A 255 1.35 -20.20 4.72
CA LEU A 255 0.26 -19.30 5.06
C LEU A 255 -1.04 -19.71 4.33
N TYR A 256 -1.00 -19.95 3.03
CA TYR A 256 -2.17 -20.40 2.26
C TYR A 256 -2.68 -21.76 2.71
N ASN A 257 -1.81 -22.70 3.07
CA ASN A 257 -2.22 -23.99 3.61
C ASN A 257 -2.91 -23.82 4.97
N ALA A 258 -2.39 -22.98 5.86
CA ALA A 258 -3.00 -22.68 7.14
C ALA A 258 -4.40 -22.04 7.00
N PHE A 259 -4.57 -21.15 6.00
CA PHE A 259 -5.87 -20.58 5.66
C PHE A 259 -6.86 -21.66 5.18
N LYS A 260 -6.45 -22.55 4.29
CA LYS A 260 -7.28 -23.67 3.80
C LYS A 260 -7.69 -24.62 4.92
N MET A 261 -6.82 -24.78 5.93
CA MET A 261 -7.11 -25.61 7.11
C MET A 261 -7.98 -24.89 8.16
N GLY A 262 -8.34 -23.63 7.94
CA GLY A 262 -9.15 -22.83 8.86
C GLY A 262 -8.39 -22.37 10.11
N SER A 263 -7.04 -22.37 10.07
CA SER A 263 -6.19 -21.85 11.15
C SER A 263 -6.00 -20.34 11.09
N ILE A 264 -6.43 -19.71 10.03
CA ILE A 264 -6.37 -18.26 9.75
C ILE A 264 -7.75 -17.84 9.27
N ASP A 265 -8.27 -16.73 9.79
CA ASP A 265 -9.60 -16.24 9.46
C ASP A 265 -9.63 -15.35 8.22
N LEU A 266 -8.53 -14.65 7.92
CA LEU A 266 -8.45 -13.71 6.81
C LEU A 266 -7.06 -13.73 6.17
N ILE A 267 -7.02 -13.73 4.83
CA ILE A 267 -5.83 -13.43 4.05
C ILE A 267 -6.11 -12.32 3.04
N SER A 268 -5.11 -11.50 2.77
CA SER A 268 -5.10 -10.57 1.65
C SER A 268 -4.17 -11.11 0.57
N THR A 269 -4.63 -11.20 -0.67
CA THR A 269 -3.85 -11.74 -1.77
C THR A 269 -4.07 -10.97 -3.06
N GLN A 270 -3.04 -10.91 -3.89
CA GLN A 270 -3.11 -10.44 -5.28
C GLN A 270 -3.01 -11.62 -6.27
N ASN A 271 -3.13 -12.85 -5.79
CA ASN A 271 -3.04 -14.05 -6.62
C ASN A 271 -4.41 -14.40 -7.20
N ALA A 272 -4.48 -14.62 -8.51
CA ALA A 272 -5.70 -15.01 -9.23
C ALA A 272 -6.38 -16.28 -8.69
N SER A 273 -5.66 -17.13 -7.95
CA SER A 273 -6.23 -18.31 -7.30
C SER A 273 -7.32 -18.01 -6.25
N TYR A 274 -7.51 -16.74 -5.85
CA TYR A 274 -8.63 -16.35 -5.00
C TYR A 274 -9.99 -16.65 -5.64
N GLN A 275 -10.05 -16.71 -6.97
CA GLN A 275 -11.28 -17.04 -7.72
C GLN A 275 -11.82 -18.43 -7.37
N ASP A 276 -10.95 -19.35 -6.94
CA ASP A 276 -11.35 -20.70 -6.51
C ASP A 276 -12.23 -20.67 -5.24
N TYR A 277 -12.24 -19.56 -4.51
CA TYR A 277 -13.02 -19.36 -3.28
C TYR A 277 -14.34 -18.63 -3.50
N ILE A 278 -14.54 -17.98 -4.66
CA ILE A 278 -15.78 -17.24 -4.95
C ILE A 278 -16.95 -18.22 -5.02
N GLY A 279 -17.95 -17.99 -4.17
CA GLY A 279 -19.14 -18.85 -4.07
C GLY A 279 -18.90 -20.22 -3.39
N THR A 280 -17.69 -20.48 -2.88
CA THR A 280 -17.39 -21.69 -2.13
C THR A 280 -17.92 -21.56 -0.70
N ILE A 281 -18.66 -22.56 -0.22
CA ILE A 281 -19.25 -22.55 1.11
C ILE A 281 -18.14 -22.42 2.18
N GLY A 282 -18.31 -21.45 3.07
CA GLY A 282 -17.39 -21.18 4.17
C GLY A 282 -16.31 -20.13 3.87
N TYR A 283 -16.29 -19.58 2.67
CA TYR A 283 -15.42 -18.47 2.30
C TYR A 283 -16.24 -17.26 1.85
N ASP A 284 -15.76 -16.09 2.27
CA ASP A 284 -16.26 -14.80 1.82
C ASP A 284 -15.13 -14.06 1.09
N VAL A 285 -15.41 -13.52 -0.08
CA VAL A 285 -14.41 -12.84 -0.91
C VAL A 285 -14.81 -11.39 -1.10
N SER A 286 -13.93 -10.48 -0.71
CA SER A 286 -14.08 -9.05 -0.96
C SER A 286 -12.94 -8.56 -1.84
N GLU A 287 -13.29 -7.88 -2.92
CA GLU A 287 -12.33 -7.23 -3.80
C GLU A 287 -12.10 -5.79 -3.35
N ILE A 288 -10.84 -5.42 -3.19
CA ILE A 288 -10.42 -4.07 -2.79
C ILE A 288 -9.49 -3.55 -3.86
N GLU A 289 -9.73 -2.33 -4.34
CA GLU A 289 -8.82 -1.68 -5.29
C GLU A 289 -7.46 -1.45 -4.62
N GLY A 290 -6.43 -2.02 -5.25
CA GLY A 290 -5.04 -1.78 -4.88
C GLY A 290 -4.56 -0.43 -5.43
N ARG A 291 -3.37 -0.02 -4.99
CA ARG A 291 -2.75 1.24 -5.42
C ARG A 291 -1.52 1.02 -6.30
N GLU A 292 -1.22 -0.20 -6.64
CA GLU A 292 -0.11 -0.48 -7.53
C GLU A 292 -0.45 -0.04 -8.96
N PHE A 293 0.31 0.91 -9.48
CA PHE A 293 0.27 1.32 -10.88
C PHE A 293 1.39 0.63 -11.65
N VAL A 294 1.03 -0.33 -12.50
CA VAL A 294 1.97 -1.04 -13.39
C VAL A 294 2.01 -0.33 -14.74
N PHE A 295 3.19 -0.08 -15.25
CA PHE A 295 3.39 0.67 -16.49
C PHE A 295 4.50 0.11 -17.36
N LEU A 296 4.40 0.38 -18.66
CA LEU A 296 5.47 0.20 -19.62
C LEU A 296 6.23 1.53 -19.78
N ALA A 297 7.43 1.61 -19.21
CA ALA A 297 8.30 2.76 -19.38
C ALA A 297 8.95 2.72 -20.80
N LEU A 298 8.97 3.87 -21.47
CA LEU A 298 9.63 4.06 -22.75
C LEU A 298 10.77 5.05 -22.59
N ASN A 299 12.00 4.64 -22.91
CA ASN A 299 13.17 5.50 -22.80
C ASN A 299 13.18 6.57 -23.90
N THR A 300 12.84 7.79 -23.56
CA THR A 300 12.77 8.91 -24.51
C THR A 300 14.13 9.41 -24.99
N THR A 301 15.23 9.00 -24.37
CA THR A 301 16.59 9.31 -24.80
C THR A 301 17.12 8.33 -25.85
N ASN A 302 16.46 7.19 -26.03
CA ASN A 302 16.77 6.23 -27.09
C ASN A 302 16.48 6.84 -28.47
N GLY A 303 17.36 6.59 -29.46
CA GLY A 303 17.23 7.18 -30.80
C GLY A 303 15.94 6.81 -31.55
N ILE A 304 15.35 5.62 -31.30
CA ILE A 304 14.06 5.21 -31.89
C ILE A 304 12.91 5.83 -31.10
N LEU A 305 12.97 5.73 -29.80
CA LEU A 305 11.90 6.17 -28.90
C LEU A 305 11.96 7.66 -28.55
N SER A 306 12.96 8.41 -29.03
CA SER A 306 12.95 9.86 -28.99
C SER A 306 11.82 10.47 -29.85
N ASP A 307 11.40 9.75 -30.91
CA ASP A 307 10.27 10.14 -31.74
C ASP A 307 8.93 9.90 -30.99
N VAL A 308 8.19 10.98 -30.78
CA VAL A 308 6.88 10.92 -30.08
C VAL A 308 5.85 10.09 -30.84
N ASN A 309 5.90 10.06 -32.17
CA ASN A 309 4.96 9.30 -32.98
C ASN A 309 5.22 7.79 -32.83
N VAL A 310 6.49 7.38 -32.72
CA VAL A 310 6.82 5.97 -32.43
C VAL A 310 6.29 5.55 -31.06
N ARG A 311 6.45 6.41 -30.03
CA ARG A 311 5.89 6.13 -28.71
C ARG A 311 4.36 6.04 -28.72
N LYS A 312 3.69 6.94 -29.43
CA LYS A 312 2.23 6.89 -29.63
C LYS A 312 1.80 5.65 -30.40
N ALA A 313 2.58 5.24 -31.40
CA ALA A 313 2.33 4.03 -32.19
C ALA A 313 2.43 2.77 -31.32
N ILE A 314 3.44 2.68 -30.42
CA ILE A 314 3.52 1.58 -29.44
C ILE A 314 2.28 1.54 -28.57
N ARG A 315 1.84 2.69 -28.03
CA ARG A 315 0.61 2.78 -27.21
C ARG A 315 -0.63 2.32 -28.00
N ALA A 316 -0.74 2.75 -29.28
CA ALA A 316 -1.85 2.38 -30.16
C ALA A 316 -1.81 0.91 -30.61
N SER A 317 -0.68 0.22 -30.44
CA SER A 317 -0.50 -1.20 -30.76
C SER A 317 -0.87 -2.14 -29.63
N LEU A 318 -1.09 -1.65 -28.42
CA LEU A 318 -1.28 -2.46 -27.22
C LEU A 318 -2.73 -2.41 -26.72
N ASP A 319 -3.40 -3.56 -26.79
CA ASP A 319 -4.67 -3.80 -26.10
C ASP A 319 -4.38 -4.12 -24.62
N LYS A 320 -4.58 -3.12 -23.76
CA LYS A 320 -4.36 -3.27 -22.32
C LYS A 320 -5.29 -4.31 -21.68
N ASN A 321 -6.53 -4.44 -22.15
CA ASN A 321 -7.47 -5.44 -21.64
C ASN A 321 -6.98 -6.86 -21.91
N ARG A 322 -6.38 -7.10 -23.09
CA ARG A 322 -5.75 -8.37 -23.43
C ARG A 322 -4.59 -8.71 -22.47
N VAL A 323 -3.73 -7.72 -22.17
CA VAL A 323 -2.62 -7.90 -21.20
C VAL A 323 -3.17 -8.23 -19.81
N ILE A 324 -4.20 -7.50 -19.35
CA ILE A 324 -4.84 -7.72 -18.04
C ILE A 324 -5.45 -9.13 -17.96
N SER A 325 -6.19 -9.53 -18.98
CA SER A 325 -6.83 -10.85 -19.02
C SER A 325 -5.80 -11.99 -19.03
N ASN A 326 -4.77 -11.89 -19.89
CA ASN A 326 -3.83 -12.98 -20.11
C ASN A 326 -2.80 -13.10 -18.97
N SER A 327 -2.40 -11.98 -18.36
CA SER A 327 -1.27 -11.97 -17.44
C SER A 327 -1.68 -11.69 -15.99
N TYR A 328 -2.76 -10.94 -15.78
CA TYR A 328 -3.16 -10.49 -14.44
C TYR A 328 -4.51 -11.10 -13.99
N GLY A 329 -5.04 -12.08 -14.70
CA GLY A 329 -6.28 -12.78 -14.30
C GLY A 329 -7.49 -11.85 -14.09
N ASN A 330 -7.55 -10.73 -14.80
CA ASN A 330 -8.56 -9.66 -14.66
C ASN A 330 -8.59 -8.97 -13.29
N MET A 331 -7.50 -9.09 -12.49
CA MET A 331 -7.41 -8.43 -11.18
C MET A 331 -6.97 -6.96 -11.25
N TYR A 332 -6.58 -6.48 -12.42
CA TYR A 332 -6.19 -5.09 -12.66
C TYR A 332 -7.21 -4.38 -13.52
N LYS A 333 -7.26 -3.07 -13.40
CA LYS A 333 -8.02 -2.19 -14.29
C LYS A 333 -7.07 -1.43 -15.20
N THR A 334 -7.54 -1.05 -16.38
CA THR A 334 -6.76 -0.16 -17.25
C THR A 334 -6.63 1.21 -16.59
N SER A 335 -5.46 1.84 -16.75
CA SER A 335 -5.24 3.22 -16.35
C SER A 335 -4.38 3.95 -17.38
N ASN A 336 -4.67 5.23 -17.58
CA ASN A 336 -3.89 6.12 -18.43
C ASN A 336 -3.00 7.09 -17.62
N PHE A 337 -3.17 7.12 -16.30
CA PHE A 337 -2.49 8.06 -15.42
C PHE A 337 -1.92 7.33 -14.21
N PRO A 338 -0.79 7.78 -13.66
CA PRO A 338 -0.21 7.25 -12.43
C PRO A 338 -0.93 7.82 -11.19
N LEU A 339 -2.26 7.89 -11.25
CA LEU A 339 -3.13 8.38 -10.19
C LEU A 339 -4.24 7.36 -9.96
N ASN A 340 -4.64 7.21 -8.71
CA ASN A 340 -5.77 6.37 -8.36
C ASN A 340 -7.04 6.86 -9.08
N THR A 341 -7.81 5.94 -9.64
CA THR A 341 -9.04 6.25 -10.39
C THR A 341 -10.09 6.95 -9.54
N GLY A 342 -10.08 6.78 -8.20
CA GLY A 342 -10.90 7.51 -7.24
C GLY A 342 -10.39 8.91 -6.85
N SER A 343 -9.20 9.31 -7.34
CA SER A 343 -8.63 10.62 -7.02
C SER A 343 -9.45 11.75 -7.64
N TYR A 344 -9.71 12.81 -6.85
CA TYR A 344 -10.32 14.04 -7.36
C TYR A 344 -9.48 14.77 -8.42
N LEU A 345 -8.22 14.38 -8.58
CA LEU A 345 -7.33 14.90 -9.63
C LEU A 345 -7.55 14.25 -10.99
N VAL A 346 -8.32 13.15 -11.06
CA VAL A 346 -8.63 12.45 -12.29
C VAL A 346 -10.01 12.90 -12.81
N GLU A 347 -10.01 13.95 -13.62
CA GLU A 347 -11.27 14.45 -14.24
C GLU A 347 -11.60 13.74 -15.58
N GLN A 348 -10.64 13.04 -16.17
CA GLN A 348 -10.80 12.46 -17.50
C GLN A 348 -11.24 11.01 -17.43
N LYS A 349 -12.15 10.65 -18.35
CA LYS A 349 -12.51 9.24 -18.58
C LYS A 349 -11.28 8.49 -19.10
N GLU A 350 -11.15 7.23 -18.69
CA GLU A 350 -10.24 6.30 -19.31
C GLU A 350 -10.55 6.22 -20.81
N GLU A 351 -9.54 6.51 -21.66
CA GLU A 351 -9.62 6.37 -23.10
C GLU A 351 -8.88 5.09 -23.51
N ASP A 352 -9.50 4.31 -24.38
CA ASP A 352 -8.82 3.21 -25.05
C ASP A 352 -8.05 3.77 -26.24
N TYR A 353 -6.71 3.64 -26.18
CA TYR A 353 -5.80 4.13 -27.24
C TYR A 353 -5.43 3.01 -28.25
N TYR A 354 -5.95 1.79 -28.08
CA TYR A 354 -5.70 0.72 -29.04
C TYR A 354 -6.34 1.03 -30.39
N ASN A 355 -5.49 1.35 -31.38
CA ASN A 355 -5.96 1.74 -32.73
C ASN A 355 -4.88 1.47 -33.78
N ILE A 356 -5.08 0.43 -34.56
CA ILE A 356 -4.12 -0.05 -35.57
C ILE A 356 -3.96 0.94 -36.73
N ASP A 357 -5.02 1.60 -37.14
CA ASP A 357 -4.95 2.59 -38.23
C ASP A 357 -4.16 3.82 -37.78
N GLU A 358 -4.37 4.30 -36.57
CA GLU A 358 -3.58 5.38 -35.99
C GLU A 358 -2.11 5.00 -35.89
N LYS A 359 -1.79 3.79 -35.40
CA LYS A 359 -0.42 3.27 -35.36
C LYS A 359 0.24 3.31 -36.74
N ASN A 360 -0.44 2.81 -37.77
CA ASN A 360 0.08 2.80 -39.13
C ASN A 360 0.40 4.23 -39.62
N ASN A 361 -0.53 5.16 -39.40
CA ASN A 361 -0.35 6.57 -39.80
C ASN A 361 0.81 7.25 -39.06
N LEU A 362 0.96 7.00 -37.76
CA LEU A 362 2.03 7.54 -36.93
C LEU A 362 3.40 7.05 -37.39
N LEU A 363 3.55 5.74 -37.64
CA LEU A 363 4.81 5.16 -38.09
C LEU A 363 5.17 5.64 -39.50
N THR A 364 4.20 5.66 -40.42
CA THR A 364 4.43 6.17 -41.78
C THR A 364 4.85 7.66 -41.78
N SER A 365 4.20 8.49 -40.96
CA SER A 365 4.55 9.90 -40.83
C SER A 365 5.95 10.14 -40.25
N SER A 366 6.48 9.16 -39.52
CA SER A 366 7.86 9.17 -38.98
C SER A 366 8.88 8.51 -39.94
N GLY A 367 8.46 8.22 -41.17
CA GLY A 367 9.33 7.67 -42.22
C GLY A 367 9.59 6.17 -42.12
N TRP A 368 8.77 5.45 -41.33
CA TRP A 368 8.82 4.01 -41.31
C TRP A 368 7.93 3.40 -42.40
N GLU A 369 8.36 2.32 -42.99
CA GLU A 369 7.64 1.57 -44.01
C GLU A 369 7.50 0.09 -43.56
N LEU A 370 6.30 -0.50 -43.73
CA LEU A 370 6.09 -1.89 -43.42
C LEU A 370 6.55 -2.75 -44.63
N LYS A 371 7.64 -3.50 -44.47
CA LYS A 371 8.20 -4.40 -45.49
C LYS A 371 8.42 -5.78 -44.89
N ASN A 372 7.93 -6.78 -45.56
CA ASN A 372 8.02 -8.19 -45.11
C ASN A 372 7.51 -8.41 -43.68
N GLY A 373 6.46 -7.68 -43.27
CA GLY A 373 5.86 -7.83 -41.96
C GLY A 373 6.60 -7.07 -40.85
N VAL A 374 7.65 -6.29 -41.14
CA VAL A 374 8.41 -5.54 -40.15
C VAL A 374 8.52 -4.07 -40.55
N TRP A 375 8.31 -3.16 -39.59
CA TRP A 375 8.54 -1.73 -39.79
C TRP A 375 10.02 -1.43 -39.87
N GLN A 376 10.43 -0.75 -40.98
CA GLN A 376 11.82 -0.40 -41.23
C GLN A 376 11.91 0.96 -41.89
N LYS A 377 13.06 1.65 -41.74
CA LYS A 377 13.37 2.88 -42.42
C LYS A 377 14.84 2.91 -42.87
N ILE A 378 15.15 3.71 -43.86
CA ILE A 378 16.53 3.95 -44.29
C ILE A 378 17.06 5.15 -43.52
N GLU A 379 18.13 4.94 -42.78
CA GLU A 379 18.84 5.97 -42.02
C GLU A 379 20.34 5.85 -42.29
N ASN A 380 20.97 6.92 -42.74
CA ASN A 380 22.39 6.88 -43.08
C ASN A 380 22.78 5.76 -44.09
N TYR A 381 21.98 5.57 -45.13
CA TYR A 381 22.14 4.50 -46.14
C TYR A 381 22.08 3.07 -45.59
N ARG A 382 21.56 2.87 -44.39
CA ARG A 382 21.35 1.55 -43.78
C ARG A 382 19.87 1.32 -43.47
N THR A 383 19.43 0.07 -43.66
CA THR A 383 18.10 -0.31 -43.21
C THR A 383 18.13 -0.47 -41.71
N LYS A 384 17.24 0.23 -41.02
CA LYS A 384 17.01 0.14 -39.58
C LYS A 384 15.64 -0.47 -39.36
N MET A 385 15.58 -1.55 -38.62
CA MET A 385 14.32 -2.18 -38.22
C MET A 385 13.79 -1.52 -36.96
N LEU A 386 12.46 -1.49 -36.79
CA LEU A 386 11.83 -1.07 -35.54
C LEU A 386 11.90 -2.25 -34.58
N GLU A 387 13.00 -2.32 -33.88
CA GLU A 387 13.36 -3.38 -32.94
C GLU A 387 13.73 -2.76 -31.60
N LEU A 388 13.15 -3.27 -30.51
CA LEU A 388 13.22 -2.74 -29.16
C LEU A 388 13.51 -3.83 -28.15
N ASN A 389 14.26 -3.52 -27.11
CA ASN A 389 14.52 -4.38 -25.97
C ASN A 389 13.56 -4.06 -24.83
N LEU A 390 12.91 -5.07 -24.27
CA LEU A 390 12.00 -4.98 -23.14
C LEU A 390 12.61 -5.66 -21.91
N VAL A 391 12.95 -4.88 -20.89
CA VAL A 391 13.52 -5.38 -19.63
C VAL A 391 12.41 -5.73 -18.65
N VAL A 392 12.49 -6.91 -18.05
CA VAL A 392 11.56 -7.39 -17.02
C VAL A 392 12.30 -8.15 -15.92
N ARG A 393 11.82 -8.09 -14.67
CA ARG A 393 12.39 -8.83 -13.54
C ARG A 393 12.13 -10.34 -13.68
N THR A 394 13.14 -11.15 -13.37
CA THR A 394 13.01 -12.62 -13.35
C THR A 394 12.19 -13.12 -12.17
N SER A 395 12.13 -12.40 -11.08
CA SER A 395 11.42 -12.76 -9.85
C SER A 395 9.90 -12.60 -9.93
N ASP A 396 9.38 -11.93 -10.96
CA ASP A 396 7.96 -11.61 -11.12
C ASP A 396 7.35 -12.36 -12.30
N GLU A 397 6.73 -13.51 -12.01
CA GLU A 397 6.13 -14.36 -13.05
C GLU A 397 5.00 -13.66 -13.81
N THR A 398 4.18 -12.87 -13.10
CA THR A 398 3.07 -12.13 -13.69
C THR A 398 3.56 -11.10 -14.70
N ARG A 399 4.61 -10.35 -14.36
CA ARG A 399 5.22 -9.38 -15.27
C ARG A 399 5.99 -10.03 -16.41
N LYS A 400 6.57 -11.21 -16.21
CA LYS A 400 7.15 -11.98 -17.31
C LYS A 400 6.09 -12.40 -18.32
N GLN A 401 4.94 -12.86 -17.84
CA GLN A 401 3.81 -13.20 -18.71
C GLN A 401 3.30 -11.95 -19.46
N ALA A 402 3.20 -10.81 -18.78
CA ALA A 402 2.83 -9.54 -19.40
C ALA A 402 3.84 -9.09 -20.47
N ALA A 403 5.14 -9.28 -20.22
CA ALA A 403 6.19 -8.98 -21.20
C ALA A 403 6.06 -9.83 -22.47
N GLU A 404 5.76 -11.13 -22.32
CA GLU A 404 5.52 -12.00 -23.48
C GLU A 404 4.25 -11.61 -24.25
N ASP A 405 3.16 -11.22 -23.57
CA ASP A 405 1.95 -10.78 -24.27
C ASP A 405 2.18 -9.43 -24.98
N ILE A 406 2.86 -8.47 -24.35
CA ILE A 406 3.26 -7.19 -24.96
C ILE A 406 4.13 -7.44 -26.20
N LYS A 407 5.15 -8.31 -26.10
CA LYS A 407 5.99 -8.71 -27.25
C LYS A 407 5.13 -9.27 -28.38
N ASN A 408 4.26 -10.22 -28.08
CA ASN A 408 3.41 -10.86 -29.09
C ASN A 408 2.51 -9.82 -29.79
N GLN A 409 1.86 -8.94 -29.04
CA GLN A 409 1.03 -7.87 -29.60
C GLN A 409 1.82 -6.92 -30.50
N LEU A 410 3.02 -6.49 -30.07
CA LEU A 410 3.86 -5.61 -30.87
C LEU A 410 4.40 -6.31 -32.12
N GLN A 411 4.78 -7.60 -32.04
CA GLN A 411 5.23 -8.39 -33.17
C GLN A 411 4.10 -8.63 -34.21
N GLU A 412 2.87 -8.88 -33.75
CA GLU A 412 1.68 -8.94 -34.61
C GLU A 412 1.50 -7.66 -35.43
N GLN A 413 1.98 -6.52 -34.89
CA GLN A 413 1.91 -5.22 -35.53
C GLN A 413 3.19 -4.83 -36.29
N GLY A 414 4.15 -5.74 -36.43
CA GLY A 414 5.40 -5.54 -37.17
C GLY A 414 6.49 -4.79 -36.40
N ILE A 415 6.37 -4.65 -35.09
CA ILE A 415 7.38 -4.08 -34.20
C ILE A 415 8.10 -5.24 -33.49
N LEU A 416 9.41 -5.36 -33.72
CA LEU A 416 10.20 -6.43 -33.12
C LEU A 416 10.52 -6.13 -31.67
N VAL A 417 10.40 -7.14 -30.79
CA VAL A 417 10.71 -7.00 -29.37
C VAL A 417 11.55 -8.17 -28.88
N ASN A 418 12.68 -7.86 -28.22
CA ASN A 418 13.53 -8.80 -27.51
C ASN A 418 13.33 -8.62 -26.01
N ILE A 419 12.94 -9.67 -25.28
CA ILE A 419 12.81 -9.61 -23.83
C ILE A 419 14.16 -9.87 -23.17
N ILE A 420 14.52 -9.03 -22.21
CA ILE A 420 15.68 -9.16 -21.36
C ILE A 420 15.16 -9.49 -19.94
N TYR A 421 15.38 -10.74 -19.52
CA TYR A 421 15.07 -11.17 -18.17
C TYR A 421 16.22 -10.79 -17.23
N ALA A 422 15.98 -9.86 -16.31
CA ALA A 422 16.98 -9.33 -15.42
C ALA A 422 16.71 -9.75 -13.97
N ASP A 423 17.74 -10.18 -13.25
CA ASP A 423 17.68 -10.29 -11.80
C ASP A 423 17.56 -8.89 -11.16
N GLU A 424 17.35 -8.83 -9.84
CA GLU A 424 17.10 -7.56 -9.15
C GLU A 424 18.25 -6.55 -9.31
N SER A 425 19.49 -7.02 -9.21
CA SER A 425 20.68 -6.19 -9.36
C SER A 425 20.80 -5.63 -10.79
N SER A 426 20.64 -6.51 -11.78
CA SER A 426 20.69 -6.14 -13.20
C SER A 426 19.53 -5.21 -13.56
N TYR A 427 18.31 -5.48 -13.06
CA TYR A 427 17.15 -4.62 -13.30
C TYR A 427 17.39 -3.20 -12.76
N ASN A 428 17.88 -3.08 -11.52
CA ASN A 428 18.22 -1.80 -10.93
C ASN A 428 19.35 -1.08 -11.68
N SER A 429 20.32 -1.83 -12.22
CA SER A 429 21.37 -1.25 -13.08
C SER A 429 20.78 -0.71 -14.38
N TYR A 430 19.88 -1.42 -15.06
CA TYR A 430 19.19 -0.91 -16.24
C TYR A 430 18.40 0.37 -15.95
N LEU A 431 17.68 0.39 -14.82
CA LEU A 431 16.87 1.53 -14.39
C LEU A 431 17.75 2.74 -14.09
N ASN A 432 18.76 2.61 -13.22
CA ASN A 432 19.58 3.72 -12.75
C ASN A 432 20.47 4.33 -13.86
N ASN A 433 20.94 3.49 -14.78
CA ASN A 433 21.76 3.95 -15.91
C ASN A 433 20.93 4.32 -17.15
N VAL A 434 19.60 4.20 -17.07
CA VAL A 434 18.66 4.44 -18.19
C VAL A 434 19.05 3.65 -19.44
N ASN A 435 19.55 2.44 -19.27
CA ASN A 435 20.09 1.59 -20.35
C ASN A 435 19.07 0.54 -20.82
N TYR A 436 17.88 0.97 -21.21
CA TYR A 436 16.80 0.13 -21.76
C TYR A 436 16.09 0.89 -22.87
N ASP A 437 15.37 0.17 -23.73
CA ASP A 437 14.40 0.78 -24.64
C ASP A 437 13.04 0.86 -23.96
N MET A 438 12.55 -0.30 -23.50
CA MET A 438 11.30 -0.45 -22.74
C MET A 438 11.56 -1.21 -21.44
N MET A 439 10.77 -0.94 -20.41
CA MET A 439 10.86 -1.61 -19.12
C MET A 439 9.48 -1.69 -18.47
N ILE A 440 9.11 -2.88 -17.95
CA ILE A 440 7.92 -3.00 -17.11
C ILE A 440 8.29 -2.61 -15.67
N GLY A 441 7.66 -1.57 -15.17
CA GLY A 441 7.81 -1.07 -13.81
C GLY A 441 6.49 -0.97 -13.08
N SER A 442 6.56 -0.72 -11.78
CA SER A 442 5.41 -0.34 -10.98
C SER A 442 5.78 0.68 -9.92
N ILE A 443 4.80 1.44 -9.51
CA ILE A 443 4.87 2.32 -8.35
C ILE A 443 3.63 2.06 -7.50
N ASP A 444 3.80 2.10 -6.18
CA ASP A 444 2.65 2.25 -5.29
C ASP A 444 2.24 3.72 -5.30
N GLN A 445 1.00 3.98 -5.66
CA GLN A 445 0.45 5.33 -5.61
C GLN A 445 0.29 5.71 -4.15
N SER A 446 1.03 6.72 -3.70
CA SER A 446 0.84 7.31 -2.38
C SER A 446 -0.53 7.99 -2.30
N ILE A 447 -1.09 7.98 -1.11
CA ILE A 447 -2.20 8.88 -0.79
C ILE A 447 -1.65 10.28 -0.67
#